data_058add6e5d18c0302b3a03cf32501dc3
#
_entry.id   058add6e5d18c0302b3a03cf32501dc3
#
_cell.length_a   1.000
_cell.length_b   1.000
_cell.length_c   1.000
_cell.angle_alpha   90.00
_cell.angle_beta   90.00
_cell.angle_gamma   90.00
#
_symmetry.space_group_name_H-M   'P 1'
#
loop_
_entity.id
_entity.type
_entity.pdbx_description
1 polymer ?
#
loop_
_entity_poly.entity_id
_entity_poly.type
_entity_poly.pdbx_seq_one_letter_code
_entity_poly.pdbx_strand_id
1 'polypeptide(L)'
;SYYVITRNFFITLIILFPITFLFQRDLSMTTLFLIGFVFNEMIHVALAFFQAKGDFVTSSKQIFVRTVIYGIGAWIIVIQGFSIISLIFFQVFMLGLFFIIAHISIPKNEKLFESKSTPHVKNNLQKSGKKMVLTTFSSALISELDIVLLGLFYSGSVLGVLAWSRRILEIIFQLLAASLDILFPELSKANEKSEVKLIRSRLIKVFFASFLIPITYFLFKDFGNTVFITLLGQEFDMVSEYTYQILFCIPLMVWSRINIIFSRALNFEINLTKTIIFGAILSYGIYFITHAIGNNPAVFSIIISQVMIAALTTYSFRKSYD
;
A
#
# COMPACT_ATOMS: atom_id res chain seq x y z
N SER A 1 18.58 13.85 -0.91
CA SER A 1 19.46 14.15 0.24
C SER A 1 18.85 13.55 1.51
N TYR A 2 19.56 12.60 2.12
CA TYR A 2 19.18 11.91 3.36
C TYR A 2 18.79 12.89 4.49
N TYR A 3 19.48 14.01 4.61
CA TYR A 3 19.18 15.04 5.58
C TYR A 3 17.74 15.59 5.51
N VAL A 4 17.21 15.79 4.31
CA VAL A 4 15.83 16.29 4.13
C VAL A 4 14.82 15.21 4.54
N ILE A 5 15.11 13.96 4.20
CA ILE A 5 14.27 12.81 4.55
C ILE A 5 14.30 12.61 6.06
N THR A 6 15.48 12.61 6.67
CA THR A 6 15.65 12.46 8.13
C THR A 6 14.96 13.59 8.90
N ARG A 7 15.11 14.84 8.47
CA ARG A 7 14.44 15.99 9.09
C ARG A 7 12.91 15.89 8.98
N ASN A 8 12.39 15.62 7.79
CA ASN A 8 10.94 15.49 7.59
C ASN A 8 10.40 14.30 8.37
N PHE A 9 11.18 13.24 8.50
CA PHE A 9 10.89 12.09 9.31
C PHE A 9 10.73 12.46 10.79
N PHE A 10 11.67 13.18 11.38
CA PHE A 10 11.56 13.65 12.77
C PHE A 10 10.33 14.55 12.98
N ILE A 11 10.00 15.42 12.03
CA ILE A 11 8.78 16.23 12.10
C ILE A 11 7.53 15.35 12.10
N THR A 12 7.49 14.34 11.22
CA THR A 12 6.37 13.37 11.16
C THR A 12 6.26 12.59 12.47
N LEU A 13 7.39 12.19 13.05
CA LEU A 13 7.45 11.45 14.30
C LEU A 13 6.92 12.28 15.48
N ILE A 14 7.27 13.57 15.55
CA ILE A 14 6.76 14.50 16.57
C ILE A 14 5.24 14.67 16.47
N ILE A 15 4.69 14.64 15.25
CA ILE A 15 3.25 14.76 15.03
C ILE A 15 2.53 13.43 15.31
N LEU A 16 3.10 12.29 14.88
CA LEU A 16 2.47 10.99 15.04
C LEU A 16 2.54 10.47 16.48
N PHE A 17 3.58 10.80 17.23
CA PHE A 17 3.75 10.31 18.60
C PHE A 17 2.56 10.62 19.52
N PRO A 18 2.08 11.88 19.63
CA PRO A 18 0.90 12.18 20.43
C PRO A 18 -0.35 11.46 19.93
N ILE A 19 -0.52 11.34 18.61
CA ILE A 19 -1.68 10.69 18.01
C ILE A 19 -1.69 9.20 18.36
N THR A 20 -0.61 8.49 18.12
CA THR A 20 -0.51 7.05 18.43
C THR A 20 -0.62 6.79 19.93
N PHE A 21 -0.05 7.63 20.77
CA PHE A 21 -0.16 7.53 22.22
C PHE A 21 -1.60 7.71 22.70
N LEU A 22 -2.35 8.67 22.15
CA LEU A 22 -3.76 8.89 22.48
C LEU A 22 -4.64 7.69 22.12
N PHE A 23 -4.33 7.01 21.01
CA PHE A 23 -5.11 5.84 20.58
C PHE A 23 -4.74 4.55 21.34
N GLN A 24 -3.47 4.30 21.60
CA GLN A 24 -3.02 3.03 22.18
C GLN A 24 -2.91 3.05 23.71
N ARG A 25 -2.80 4.22 24.32
CA ARG A 25 -2.62 4.41 25.79
C ARG A 25 -1.42 3.66 26.42
N ASP A 26 -0.60 2.98 25.61
CA ASP A 26 0.58 2.24 26.03
C ASP A 26 1.82 2.86 25.38
N LEU A 27 2.66 3.45 26.24
CA LEU A 27 3.89 4.15 25.82
C LEU A 27 4.90 3.19 25.20
N SER A 28 4.99 1.96 25.70
CA SER A 28 5.96 0.98 25.22
C SER A 28 5.61 0.50 23.80
N MET A 29 4.36 0.18 23.57
CA MET A 29 3.83 -0.19 22.25
C MET A 29 3.99 0.95 21.24
N THR A 30 3.62 2.16 21.63
CA THR A 30 3.75 3.36 20.79
C THR A 30 5.20 3.58 20.37
N THR A 31 6.13 3.46 21.32
CA THR A 31 7.56 3.64 21.05
C THR A 31 8.10 2.58 20.10
N LEU A 32 7.77 1.30 20.32
CA LEU A 32 8.16 0.21 19.43
C LEU A 32 7.61 0.42 18.00
N PHE A 33 6.36 0.82 17.88
CA PHE A 33 5.75 1.09 16.57
C PHE A 33 6.46 2.21 15.82
N LEU A 34 6.82 3.29 16.53
CA LEU A 34 7.54 4.42 15.95
C LEU A 34 8.97 4.03 15.52
N ILE A 35 9.68 3.25 16.33
CA ILE A 35 11.02 2.74 15.97
C ILE A 35 10.91 1.86 14.71
N GLY A 36 9.94 0.96 14.67
CA GLY A 36 9.69 0.12 13.50
C GLY A 36 9.38 0.93 12.23
N PHE A 37 8.55 1.97 12.36
CA PHE A 37 8.27 2.88 11.27
C PHE A 37 9.53 3.58 10.75
N VAL A 38 10.42 4.05 11.65
CA VAL A 38 11.72 4.63 11.27
C VAL A 38 12.53 3.69 10.41
N PHE A 39 12.75 2.47 10.89
CA PHE A 39 13.55 1.50 10.16
C PHE A 39 12.94 1.15 8.81
N ASN A 40 11.61 1.00 8.76
CA ASN A 40 10.91 0.73 7.50
C ASN A 40 11.13 1.83 6.46
N GLU A 41 10.95 3.10 6.83
CA GLU A 41 11.18 4.23 5.93
C GLU A 41 12.64 4.32 5.47
N MET A 42 13.59 4.07 6.35
CA MET A 42 15.00 4.05 5.99
C MET A 42 15.36 2.90 5.03
N ILE A 43 14.74 1.73 5.16
CA ILE A 43 14.86 0.63 4.20
C ILE A 43 14.32 1.08 2.84
N HIS A 44 13.15 1.73 2.78
CA HIS A 44 12.58 2.21 1.52
C HIS A 44 13.50 3.19 0.81
N VAL A 45 14.21 4.05 1.53
CA VAL A 45 15.22 4.94 0.93
C VAL A 45 16.36 4.17 0.31
N ALA A 46 16.87 3.13 0.98
CA ALA A 46 17.93 2.28 0.43
C ALA A 46 17.46 1.50 -0.81
N LEU A 47 16.23 0.96 -0.77
CA LEU A 47 15.63 0.28 -1.92
C LEU A 47 15.43 1.23 -3.12
N ALA A 48 14.97 2.45 -2.87
CA ALA A 48 14.81 3.47 -3.91
C ALA A 48 16.14 3.84 -4.57
N PHE A 49 17.26 3.79 -3.84
CA PHE A 49 18.59 3.99 -4.39
C PHE A 49 18.93 2.90 -5.42
N PHE A 50 18.70 1.62 -5.12
CA PHE A 50 18.93 0.53 -6.06
C PHE A 50 18.02 0.64 -7.28
N GLN A 51 16.75 0.98 -7.09
CA GLN A 51 15.80 1.19 -8.18
C GLN A 51 16.21 2.36 -9.09
N ALA A 52 16.69 3.47 -8.52
CA ALA A 52 17.19 4.62 -9.30
C ALA A 52 18.40 4.28 -10.14
N LYS A 53 19.20 3.29 -9.72
CA LYS A 53 20.34 2.75 -10.51
C LYS A 53 19.94 1.69 -11.53
N GLY A 54 18.67 1.30 -11.57
CA GLY A 54 18.20 0.21 -12.42
C GLY A 54 18.49 -1.19 -11.88
N ASP A 55 19.02 -1.29 -10.65
CA ASP A 55 19.25 -2.58 -9.98
C ASP A 55 17.99 -3.05 -9.25
N PHE A 56 16.99 -3.39 -10.05
CA PHE A 56 15.71 -3.91 -9.55
C PHE A 56 15.85 -5.29 -8.93
N VAL A 57 16.85 -6.08 -9.36
CA VAL A 57 17.08 -7.44 -8.86
C VAL A 57 17.47 -7.40 -7.38
N THR A 58 18.45 -6.57 -7.01
CA THR A 58 18.87 -6.39 -5.61
C THR A 58 17.72 -5.86 -4.75
N SER A 59 16.98 -4.86 -5.24
CA SER A 59 15.82 -4.31 -4.54
C SER A 59 14.75 -5.40 -4.29
N SER A 60 14.35 -6.12 -5.33
CA SER A 60 13.33 -7.17 -5.23
C SER A 60 13.77 -8.34 -4.34
N LYS A 61 15.04 -8.76 -4.43
CA LYS A 61 15.61 -9.81 -3.58
C LYS A 61 15.55 -9.42 -2.10
N GLN A 62 15.93 -8.18 -1.76
CA GLN A 62 15.86 -7.71 -0.37
C GLN A 62 14.42 -7.68 0.16
N ILE A 63 13.45 -7.20 -0.64
CA ILE A 63 12.04 -7.21 -0.27
C ILE A 63 11.55 -8.63 -0.05
N PHE A 64 11.83 -9.54 -0.99
CA PHE A 64 11.41 -10.94 -0.92
C PHE A 64 11.96 -11.64 0.32
N VAL A 65 13.28 -11.59 0.53
CA VAL A 65 13.94 -12.23 1.68
C VAL A 65 13.39 -11.69 2.99
N ARG A 66 13.21 -10.37 3.11
CA ARG A 66 12.60 -9.73 4.28
C ARG A 66 11.21 -10.28 4.54
N THR A 67 10.35 -10.33 3.52
CA THR A 67 8.97 -10.76 3.65
C THR A 67 8.88 -12.23 4.07
N VAL A 68 9.70 -13.09 3.47
CA VAL A 68 9.72 -14.52 3.80
C VAL A 68 10.19 -14.76 5.23
N ILE A 69 11.32 -14.16 5.63
CA ILE A 69 11.87 -14.35 6.99
C ILE A 69 10.90 -13.79 8.04
N TYR A 70 10.32 -12.60 7.78
CA TYR A 70 9.31 -12.03 8.67
C TYR A 70 8.08 -12.92 8.78
N GLY A 71 7.56 -13.42 7.66
CA GLY A 71 6.39 -14.28 7.63
C GLY A 71 6.61 -15.58 8.40
N ILE A 72 7.72 -16.25 8.18
CA ILE A 72 8.07 -17.50 8.89
C ILE A 72 8.25 -17.24 10.39
N GLY A 73 8.99 -16.19 10.77
CA GLY A 73 9.22 -15.86 12.17
C GLY A 73 7.95 -15.45 12.90
N ALA A 74 7.09 -14.65 12.26
CA ALA A 74 5.79 -14.28 12.81
C ALA A 74 4.90 -15.52 13.02
N TRP A 75 4.88 -16.43 12.05
CA TRP A 75 4.14 -17.68 12.15
C TRP A 75 4.61 -18.57 13.32
N ILE A 76 5.94 -18.72 13.51
CA ILE A 76 6.50 -19.45 14.64
C ILE A 76 6.08 -18.82 15.97
N ILE A 77 6.15 -17.50 16.10
CA ILE A 77 5.78 -16.78 17.32
C ILE A 77 4.30 -17.00 17.66
N VAL A 78 3.43 -16.95 16.66
CA VAL A 78 1.98 -17.17 16.84
C VAL A 78 1.68 -18.62 17.24
N ILE A 79 2.28 -19.63 16.59
CA ILE A 79 2.07 -21.04 16.94
C ILE A 79 2.54 -21.36 18.35
N GLN A 80 3.63 -20.73 18.81
CA GLN A 80 4.14 -20.95 20.17
C GLN A 80 3.32 -20.21 21.23
N GLY A 81 2.27 -19.48 20.84
CA GLY A 81 1.38 -18.78 21.77
C GLY A 81 2.00 -17.55 22.44
N PHE A 82 3.07 -17.01 21.85
CA PHE A 82 3.66 -15.75 22.36
C PHE A 82 2.71 -14.56 22.21
N SER A 83 2.90 -13.58 23.09
CA SER A 83 2.05 -12.39 23.12
C SER A 83 2.21 -11.52 21.85
N ILE A 84 1.22 -10.67 21.59
CA ILE A 84 1.25 -9.67 20.51
C ILE A 84 2.46 -8.72 20.63
N ILE A 85 2.90 -8.44 21.86
CA ILE A 85 4.08 -7.61 22.14
C ILE A 85 5.34 -8.27 21.59
N SER A 86 5.47 -9.59 21.76
CA SER A 86 6.59 -10.37 21.21
C SER A 86 6.65 -10.31 19.70
N LEU A 87 5.48 -10.33 19.03
CA LEU A 87 5.37 -10.21 17.58
C LEU A 87 5.82 -8.81 17.11
N ILE A 88 5.39 -7.76 17.79
CA ILE A 88 5.78 -6.37 17.47
C ILE A 88 7.29 -6.19 17.69
N PHE A 89 7.83 -6.71 18.80
CA PHE A 89 9.25 -6.65 19.08
C PHE A 89 10.06 -7.36 18.00
N PHE A 90 9.65 -8.56 17.62
CA PHE A 90 10.25 -9.30 16.51
C PHE A 90 10.23 -8.52 15.21
N GLN A 91 9.11 -7.88 14.87
CA GLN A 91 8.98 -7.05 13.68
C GLN A 91 9.98 -5.89 13.70
N VAL A 92 10.06 -5.17 14.80
CA VAL A 92 11.01 -4.03 14.97
C VAL A 92 12.45 -4.50 14.84
N PHE A 93 12.79 -5.62 15.50
CA PHE A 93 14.11 -6.23 15.41
C PHE A 93 14.48 -6.59 13.97
N MET A 94 13.58 -7.25 13.25
CA MET A 94 13.78 -7.61 11.86
C MET A 94 13.93 -6.39 10.95
N LEU A 95 13.13 -5.36 11.15
CA LEU A 95 13.29 -4.10 10.41
C LEU A 95 14.65 -3.46 10.66
N GLY A 96 15.13 -3.43 11.91
CA GLY A 96 16.47 -2.93 12.26
C GLY A 96 17.58 -3.73 11.56
N LEU A 97 17.48 -5.05 11.56
CA LEU A 97 18.45 -5.94 10.91
C LEU A 97 18.46 -5.71 9.39
N PHE A 98 17.30 -5.63 8.74
CA PHE A 98 17.21 -5.37 7.30
C PHE A 98 17.63 -3.94 6.92
N PHE A 99 17.43 -2.96 7.79
CA PHE A 99 17.98 -1.63 7.63
C PHE A 99 19.52 -1.68 7.54
N ILE A 100 20.19 -2.39 8.46
CA ILE A 100 21.63 -2.57 8.44
C ILE A 100 22.08 -3.27 7.14
N ILE A 101 21.44 -4.37 6.76
CA ILE A 101 21.75 -5.10 5.53
C ILE A 101 21.60 -4.20 4.30
N ALA A 102 20.49 -3.46 4.19
CA ALA A 102 20.24 -2.57 3.08
C ALA A 102 21.30 -1.48 2.95
N HIS A 103 21.75 -0.91 4.09
CA HIS A 103 22.79 0.12 4.12
C HIS A 103 24.20 -0.40 3.78
N ILE A 104 24.54 -1.59 4.29
CA ILE A 104 25.85 -2.23 3.97
C ILE A 104 25.91 -2.61 2.50
N SER A 105 24.80 -2.95 1.88
CA SER A 105 24.70 -3.29 0.47
C SER A 105 24.95 -2.09 -0.47
N ILE A 106 24.88 -0.86 0.04
CA ILE A 106 25.19 0.35 -0.75
C ILE A 106 26.70 0.49 -0.90
N PRO A 107 27.25 0.64 -2.14
CA PRO A 107 28.67 0.77 -2.35
C PRO A 107 29.26 1.95 -1.61
N LYS A 108 30.42 1.73 -0.95
CA LYS A 108 31.10 2.76 -0.12
C LYS A 108 31.44 4.04 -0.88
N ASN A 109 31.66 3.94 -2.19
CA ASN A 109 31.98 5.07 -3.08
C ASN A 109 30.77 5.98 -3.35
N GLU A 110 29.59 5.55 -2.98
CA GLU A 110 28.33 6.26 -3.18
C GLU A 110 27.70 6.64 -1.85
N LYS A 111 28.41 7.47 -1.11
CA LYS A 111 27.95 7.96 0.18
C LYS A 111 26.67 8.77 -0.01
N LEU A 112 25.54 8.18 0.37
CA LEU A 112 24.22 8.84 0.35
C LEU A 112 24.18 10.13 1.18
N PHE A 113 25.12 10.29 2.11
CA PHE A 113 25.19 11.39 3.05
C PHE A 113 26.06 12.58 2.59
N GLU A 114 26.95 12.42 1.61
CA GLU A 114 27.97 13.43 1.27
C GLU A 114 27.71 14.20 -0.04
N SER A 115 26.64 13.93 -0.78
CA SER A 115 26.41 14.68 -2.03
C SER A 115 26.03 16.13 -1.71
N LYS A 116 26.93 17.06 -1.98
CA LYS A 116 26.64 18.49 -2.04
C LYS A 116 25.72 18.76 -3.23
N SER A 117 24.42 18.66 -3.03
CA SER A 117 23.46 19.01 -4.08
C SER A 117 23.48 20.52 -4.29
N THR A 118 23.51 20.96 -5.54
CA THR A 118 23.34 22.38 -5.88
C THR A 118 22.01 22.89 -5.35
N PRO A 119 21.90 24.17 -4.93
CA PRO A 119 20.65 24.74 -4.38
C PRO A 119 19.44 24.51 -5.29
N HIS A 120 19.65 24.57 -6.60
CA HIS A 120 18.59 24.33 -7.59
C HIS A 120 18.06 22.89 -7.57
N VAL A 121 18.95 21.91 -7.53
CA VAL A 121 18.58 20.46 -7.41
C VAL A 121 17.87 20.22 -6.11
N LYS A 122 18.31 20.82 -4.99
CA LYS A 122 17.68 20.71 -3.69
C LYS A 122 16.23 21.24 -3.70
N ASN A 123 16.00 22.41 -4.31
CA ASN A 123 14.67 23.01 -4.41
C ASN A 123 13.72 22.19 -5.28
N ASN A 124 14.20 21.64 -6.41
CA ASN A 124 13.40 20.79 -7.27
C ASN A 124 13.05 19.45 -6.59
N LEU A 125 14.01 18.84 -5.90
CA LEU A 125 13.76 17.62 -5.11
C LEU A 125 12.78 17.87 -3.96
N GLN A 126 12.87 19.02 -3.27
CA GLN A 126 11.90 19.37 -2.22
C GLN A 126 10.49 19.57 -2.78
N LYS A 127 10.36 20.24 -3.93
CA LYS A 127 9.06 20.47 -4.57
C LYS A 127 8.43 19.17 -5.05
N SER A 128 9.19 18.30 -5.70
CA SER A 128 8.72 16.98 -6.14
C SER A 128 8.46 16.05 -4.96
N GLY A 129 9.32 16.06 -3.94
CA GLY A 129 9.16 15.26 -2.74
C GLY A 129 7.90 15.62 -1.94
N LYS A 130 7.56 16.92 -1.81
CA LYS A 130 6.30 17.34 -1.15
C LYS A 130 5.06 16.82 -1.88
N LYS A 131 5.07 16.86 -3.21
CA LYS A 131 3.97 16.31 -4.01
C LYS A 131 3.85 14.79 -3.82
N MET A 132 4.98 14.09 -3.86
CA MET A 132 5.01 12.63 -3.69
C MET A 132 4.55 12.21 -2.30
N VAL A 133 4.97 12.90 -1.24
CA VAL A 133 4.51 12.67 0.13
C VAL A 133 3.00 12.86 0.23
N LEU A 134 2.46 13.93 -0.34
CA LEU A 134 1.03 14.20 -0.31
C LEU A 134 0.24 13.11 -1.05
N THR A 135 0.72 12.65 -2.21
CA THR A 135 0.08 11.58 -2.97
C THR A 135 0.15 10.24 -2.22
N THR A 136 1.30 9.91 -1.62
CA THR A 136 1.48 8.68 -0.86
C THR A 136 0.62 8.69 0.41
N PHE A 137 0.59 9.82 1.13
CA PHE A 137 -0.26 9.98 2.31
C PHE A 137 -1.75 9.83 1.94
N SER A 138 -2.19 10.46 0.86
CA SER A 138 -3.59 10.34 0.40
C SER A 138 -3.93 8.90 -0.01
N SER A 139 -3.00 8.18 -0.63
CA SER A 139 -3.18 6.77 -0.98
C SER A 139 -3.24 5.88 0.28
N ALA A 140 -2.38 6.15 1.28
CA ALA A 140 -2.41 5.44 2.56
C ALA A 140 -3.70 5.72 3.34
N LEU A 141 -4.20 6.95 3.30
CA LEU A 141 -5.51 7.27 3.88
C LEU A 141 -6.63 6.41 3.27
N ILE A 142 -6.60 6.17 1.97
CA ILE A 142 -7.62 5.35 1.31
C ILE A 142 -7.45 3.87 1.65
N SER A 143 -6.21 3.38 1.76
CA SER A 143 -5.95 1.94 1.94
C SER A 143 -6.00 1.47 3.39
N GLU A 144 -5.68 2.32 4.36
CA GLU A 144 -5.49 1.90 5.75
C GLU A 144 -6.58 2.44 6.69
N LEU A 145 -7.13 3.62 6.41
CA LEU A 145 -8.12 4.23 7.30
C LEU A 145 -9.47 3.50 7.30
N ASP A 146 -9.80 2.75 6.27
CA ASP A 146 -11.02 1.94 6.29
C ASP A 146 -10.96 0.89 7.43
N ILE A 147 -9.81 0.23 7.67
CA ILE A 147 -9.64 -0.70 8.79
C ILE A 147 -9.71 0.04 10.13
N VAL A 148 -9.11 1.23 10.23
CA VAL A 148 -9.17 2.03 11.46
C VAL A 148 -10.60 2.47 11.78
N LEU A 149 -11.35 2.92 10.77
CA LEU A 149 -12.76 3.28 10.94
C LEU A 149 -13.63 2.07 11.28
N LEU A 150 -13.38 0.91 10.64
CA LEU A 150 -14.04 -0.34 11.00
C LEU A 150 -13.83 -0.68 12.48
N GLY A 151 -12.61 -0.47 12.99
CA GLY A 151 -12.29 -0.69 14.40
C GLY A 151 -13.03 0.21 15.40
N LEU A 152 -13.59 1.35 14.94
CA LEU A 152 -14.44 2.21 15.77
C LEU A 152 -15.87 1.67 15.92
N PHE A 153 -16.34 0.87 14.97
CA PHE A 153 -17.74 0.43 14.88
C PHE A 153 -17.94 -1.07 15.11
N TYR A 154 -16.92 -1.90 14.91
CA TYR A 154 -17.00 -3.35 14.98
C TYR A 154 -16.17 -3.92 16.13
N SER A 155 -16.66 -4.99 16.73
CA SER A 155 -15.94 -5.75 17.75
C SER A 155 -14.83 -6.65 17.17
N GLY A 156 -13.94 -7.13 18.03
CA GLY A 156 -12.68 -7.78 17.64
C GLY A 156 -12.76 -8.91 16.61
N SER A 157 -13.72 -9.83 16.70
CA SER A 157 -13.83 -10.96 15.75
C SER A 157 -14.24 -10.51 14.35
N VAL A 158 -15.26 -9.65 14.23
CA VAL A 158 -15.71 -9.12 12.94
C VAL A 158 -14.62 -8.29 12.29
N LEU A 159 -13.94 -7.45 13.07
CA LEU A 159 -12.81 -6.67 12.59
C LEU A 159 -11.68 -7.57 12.09
N GLY A 160 -11.38 -8.67 12.79
CA GLY A 160 -10.39 -9.67 12.38
C GLY A 160 -10.73 -10.30 11.03
N VAL A 161 -11.99 -10.71 10.84
CA VAL A 161 -12.48 -11.28 9.57
C VAL A 161 -12.32 -10.28 8.42
N LEU A 162 -12.74 -9.03 8.61
CA LEU A 162 -12.61 -7.98 7.60
C LEU A 162 -11.15 -7.63 7.29
N ALA A 163 -10.29 -7.57 8.30
CA ALA A 163 -8.87 -7.31 8.12
C ALA A 163 -8.17 -8.42 7.32
N TRP A 164 -8.49 -9.70 7.59
CA TRP A 164 -7.99 -10.82 6.79
C TRP A 164 -8.47 -10.79 5.35
N SER A 165 -9.77 -10.57 5.14
CA SER A 165 -10.34 -10.46 3.80
C SER A 165 -9.67 -9.33 3.01
N ARG A 166 -9.47 -8.18 3.65
CA ARG A 166 -8.77 -7.04 3.06
C ARG A 166 -7.32 -7.37 2.73
N ARG A 167 -6.62 -8.09 3.61
CA ARG A 167 -5.22 -8.49 3.39
C ARG A 167 -5.07 -9.41 2.18
N ILE A 168 -6.00 -10.32 1.97
CA ILE A 168 -6.01 -11.21 0.80
C ILE A 168 -6.20 -10.38 -0.48
N LEU A 169 -7.17 -9.44 -0.48
CA LEU A 169 -7.38 -8.50 -1.59
C LEU A 169 -6.08 -7.74 -1.92
N GLU A 170 -5.40 -7.21 -0.91
CA GLU A 170 -4.16 -6.45 -1.09
C GLU A 170 -3.03 -7.30 -1.67
N ILE A 171 -2.84 -8.53 -1.19
CA ILE A 171 -1.80 -9.43 -1.70
C ILE A 171 -2.04 -9.69 -3.19
N ILE A 172 -3.27 -10.04 -3.57
CA ILE A 172 -3.63 -10.30 -4.95
C ILE A 172 -3.43 -9.05 -5.81
N PHE A 173 -3.88 -7.90 -5.30
CA PHE A 173 -3.72 -6.63 -6.01
C PHE A 173 -2.25 -6.22 -6.17
N GLN A 174 -1.41 -6.42 -5.16
CA GLN A 174 0.02 -6.10 -5.22
C GLN A 174 0.75 -6.93 -6.29
N LEU A 175 0.39 -8.20 -6.46
CA LEU A 175 0.94 -9.04 -7.53
C LEU A 175 0.58 -8.49 -8.92
N LEU A 176 -0.67 -8.08 -9.10
CA LEU A 176 -1.11 -7.44 -10.34
C LEU A 176 -0.47 -6.06 -10.55
N ALA A 177 -0.41 -5.24 -9.51
CA ALA A 177 0.18 -3.91 -9.56
C ALA A 177 1.67 -3.97 -9.93
N ALA A 178 2.42 -4.93 -9.41
CA ALA A 178 3.82 -5.13 -9.77
C ALA A 178 3.97 -5.40 -11.28
N SER A 179 3.07 -6.22 -11.87
CA SER A 179 3.06 -6.49 -13.31
C SER A 179 2.71 -5.24 -14.14
N LEU A 180 1.83 -4.38 -13.63
CA LEU A 180 1.48 -3.13 -14.30
C LEU A 180 2.61 -2.10 -14.21
N ASP A 181 3.30 -2.02 -13.07
CA ASP A 181 4.37 -1.05 -12.83
C ASP A 181 5.60 -1.28 -13.72
N ILE A 182 5.84 -2.51 -14.20
CA ILE A 182 6.88 -2.83 -15.19
C ILE A 182 6.68 -2.03 -16.48
N LEU A 183 5.45 -1.71 -16.85
CA LEU A 183 5.15 -0.97 -18.07
C LEU A 183 5.32 0.56 -17.90
N PHE A 184 5.49 1.06 -16.69
CA PHE A 184 5.70 2.49 -16.44
C PHE A 184 6.95 3.07 -17.14
N PRO A 185 8.14 2.44 -17.07
CA PRO A 185 9.31 2.92 -17.79
C PRO A 185 9.17 2.89 -19.32
N GLU A 186 8.46 1.90 -19.86
CA GLU A 186 8.16 1.85 -21.31
C GLU A 186 7.27 3.02 -21.71
N LEU A 187 6.22 3.28 -20.94
CA LEU A 187 5.28 4.37 -21.18
C LEU A 187 5.94 5.75 -21.05
N SER A 188 6.85 5.93 -20.07
CA SER A 188 7.54 7.20 -19.88
C SER A 188 8.59 7.52 -20.96
N LYS A 189 9.04 6.51 -21.71
CA LYS A 189 9.96 6.63 -22.82
C LYS A 189 9.27 6.67 -24.20
N ALA A 190 7.97 6.35 -24.24
CA ALA A 190 7.22 6.32 -25.49
C ALA A 190 7.08 7.75 -26.06
N ASN A 191 7.66 7.96 -27.23
CA ASN A 191 7.64 9.26 -27.93
C ASN A 191 6.52 9.32 -28.98
N GLU A 192 6.07 8.17 -29.46
CA GLU A 192 5.05 8.08 -30.51
C GLU A 192 3.67 7.68 -29.94
N LYS A 193 2.62 8.29 -30.50
CA LYS A 193 1.24 7.94 -30.14
C LYS A 193 0.90 6.48 -30.40
N SER A 194 1.55 5.84 -31.35
CA SER A 194 1.42 4.42 -31.71
C SER A 194 1.90 3.51 -30.56
N GLU A 195 3.05 3.82 -29.95
CA GLU A 195 3.61 3.08 -28.83
C GLU A 195 2.73 3.19 -27.58
N VAL A 196 2.29 4.41 -27.28
CA VAL A 196 1.34 4.67 -26.18
C VAL A 196 0.05 3.85 -26.34
N LYS A 197 -0.48 3.78 -27.59
CA LYS A 197 -1.68 2.99 -27.90
C LYS A 197 -1.44 1.48 -27.71
N LEU A 198 -0.26 0.98 -28.06
CA LEU A 198 0.09 -0.43 -27.89
C LEU A 198 0.19 -0.80 -26.41
N ILE A 199 0.87 0.02 -25.59
CA ILE A 199 0.99 -0.17 -24.15
C ILE A 199 -0.40 -0.12 -23.49
N ARG A 200 -1.24 0.85 -23.88
CA ARG A 200 -2.62 0.94 -23.40
C ARG A 200 -3.42 -0.32 -23.72
N SER A 201 -3.29 -0.89 -24.91
CA SER A 201 -3.96 -2.13 -25.29
C SER A 201 -3.54 -3.31 -24.40
N ARG A 202 -2.24 -3.42 -24.04
CA ARG A 202 -1.73 -4.45 -23.11
C ARG A 202 -2.35 -4.28 -21.73
N LEU A 203 -2.37 -3.05 -21.20
CA LEU A 203 -2.95 -2.75 -19.89
C LEU A 203 -4.46 -3.04 -19.82
N ILE A 204 -5.20 -2.75 -20.89
CA ILE A 204 -6.62 -3.08 -20.99
C ILE A 204 -6.84 -4.60 -20.96
N LYS A 205 -5.96 -5.40 -21.56
CA LYS A 205 -6.05 -6.88 -21.46
C LYS A 205 -5.85 -7.36 -20.02
N VAL A 206 -4.92 -6.76 -19.27
CA VAL A 206 -4.75 -7.06 -17.84
C VAL A 206 -5.99 -6.69 -17.04
N PHE A 207 -6.62 -5.55 -17.34
CA PHE A 207 -7.89 -5.16 -16.74
C PHE A 207 -8.98 -6.21 -16.97
N PHE A 208 -9.18 -6.67 -18.19
CA PHE A 208 -10.18 -7.70 -18.46
C PHE A 208 -9.80 -9.05 -17.84
N ALA A 209 -8.53 -9.42 -17.86
CA ALA A 209 -8.06 -10.64 -17.18
C ALA A 209 -8.29 -10.61 -15.66
N SER A 210 -8.27 -9.43 -15.04
CA SER A 210 -8.51 -9.30 -13.60
C SER A 210 -9.91 -9.70 -13.15
N PHE A 211 -10.92 -9.72 -14.06
CA PHE A 211 -12.26 -10.26 -13.76
C PHE A 211 -12.26 -11.77 -13.53
N LEU A 212 -11.26 -12.49 -14.06
CA LEU A 212 -11.16 -13.93 -13.81
C LEU A 212 -10.87 -14.25 -12.33
N ILE A 213 -10.28 -13.31 -11.58
CA ILE A 213 -9.91 -13.54 -10.17
C ILE A 213 -11.12 -13.78 -9.28
N PRO A 214 -12.11 -12.88 -9.20
CA PRO A 214 -13.31 -13.14 -8.40
C PRO A 214 -14.10 -14.36 -8.93
N ILE A 215 -14.12 -14.62 -10.23
CA ILE A 215 -14.77 -15.79 -10.82
C ILE A 215 -14.06 -17.08 -10.36
N THR A 216 -12.75 -17.12 -10.47
CA THR A 216 -11.96 -18.29 -10.03
C THR A 216 -12.12 -18.52 -8.52
N TYR A 217 -12.05 -17.44 -7.72
CA TYR A 217 -12.23 -17.56 -6.27
C TYR A 217 -13.63 -18.09 -5.92
N PHE A 218 -14.66 -17.67 -6.63
CA PHE A 218 -16.02 -18.17 -6.44
C PHE A 218 -16.11 -19.69 -6.60
N LEU A 219 -15.42 -20.25 -7.61
CA LEU A 219 -15.38 -21.71 -7.84
C LEU A 219 -14.70 -22.48 -6.72
N PHE A 220 -13.77 -21.85 -5.99
CA PHE A 220 -13.00 -22.46 -4.91
C PHE A 220 -13.39 -21.93 -3.52
N LYS A 221 -14.50 -21.22 -3.39
CA LYS A 221 -14.93 -20.56 -2.16
C LYS A 221 -15.03 -21.53 -0.96
N ASP A 222 -15.63 -22.69 -1.16
CA ASP A 222 -15.83 -23.67 -0.09
C ASP A 222 -14.51 -24.29 0.37
N PHE A 223 -13.59 -24.53 -0.56
CA PHE A 223 -12.23 -24.95 -0.23
C PHE A 223 -11.50 -23.85 0.56
N GLY A 224 -11.61 -22.60 0.13
CA GLY A 224 -11.06 -21.44 0.86
C GLY A 224 -11.59 -21.35 2.28
N ASN A 225 -12.89 -21.54 2.48
CA ASN A 225 -13.53 -21.55 3.79
C ASN A 225 -12.95 -22.63 4.70
N THR A 226 -12.83 -23.86 4.20
CA THR A 226 -12.20 -24.97 4.94
C THR A 226 -10.77 -24.64 5.36
N VAL A 227 -9.98 -24.04 4.48
CA VAL A 227 -8.61 -23.61 4.79
C VAL A 227 -8.58 -22.54 5.89
N PHE A 228 -9.44 -21.53 5.81
CA PHE A 228 -9.47 -20.48 6.83
C PHE A 228 -9.92 -21.01 8.20
N ILE A 229 -10.95 -21.82 8.27
CA ILE A 229 -11.39 -22.45 9.52
C ILE A 229 -10.29 -23.32 10.12
N THR A 230 -9.59 -24.09 9.28
CA THR A 230 -8.51 -24.97 9.75
C THR A 230 -7.29 -24.19 10.27
N LEU A 231 -6.93 -23.08 9.63
CA LEU A 231 -5.73 -22.31 9.97
C LEU A 231 -5.97 -21.26 11.06
N LEU A 232 -7.14 -20.64 11.08
CA LEU A 232 -7.43 -19.49 11.94
C LEU A 232 -8.47 -19.79 13.02
N GLY A 233 -9.23 -20.88 12.88
CA GLY A 233 -10.29 -21.26 13.81
C GLY A 233 -11.71 -20.94 13.29
N GLN A 234 -12.71 -21.46 13.98
CA GLN A 234 -14.12 -21.33 13.58
C GLN A 234 -14.63 -19.87 13.59
N GLU A 235 -13.99 -18.99 14.34
CA GLU A 235 -14.34 -17.56 14.39
C GLU A 235 -14.10 -16.84 13.04
N PHE A 236 -13.36 -17.47 12.12
CA PHE A 236 -12.98 -16.94 10.81
C PHE A 236 -13.76 -17.58 9.65
N ASP A 237 -14.89 -18.23 9.92
CA ASP A 237 -15.74 -18.87 8.91
C ASP A 237 -16.21 -17.89 7.81
N MET A 238 -16.45 -16.63 8.17
CA MET A 238 -16.91 -15.58 7.25
C MET A 238 -15.81 -14.95 6.39
N VAL A 239 -14.52 -15.30 6.61
CA VAL A 239 -13.41 -14.70 5.83
C VAL A 239 -13.54 -14.99 4.35
N SER A 240 -13.89 -16.24 3.98
CA SER A 240 -14.05 -16.62 2.59
C SER A 240 -15.19 -15.87 1.90
N GLU A 241 -16.31 -15.69 2.59
CA GLU A 241 -17.47 -14.95 2.07
C GLU A 241 -17.14 -13.46 1.83
N TYR A 242 -16.58 -12.79 2.84
CA TYR A 242 -16.20 -11.39 2.70
C TYR A 242 -15.08 -11.19 1.67
N THR A 243 -14.11 -12.11 1.61
CA THR A 243 -13.07 -12.08 0.59
C THR A 243 -13.68 -12.15 -0.80
N TYR A 244 -14.60 -13.09 -1.04
CA TYR A 244 -15.30 -13.19 -2.32
C TYR A 244 -15.96 -11.88 -2.73
N GLN A 245 -16.72 -11.28 -1.82
CA GLN A 245 -17.43 -10.02 -2.08
C GLN A 245 -16.45 -8.87 -2.38
N ILE A 246 -15.36 -8.77 -1.63
CA ILE A 246 -14.36 -7.69 -1.80
C ILE A 246 -13.51 -7.91 -3.06
N LEU A 247 -13.28 -9.15 -3.51
CA LEU A 247 -12.49 -9.42 -4.71
C LEU A 247 -13.07 -8.80 -5.99
N PHE A 248 -14.36 -8.49 -6.02
CA PHE A 248 -14.95 -7.69 -7.12
C PHE A 248 -14.36 -6.27 -7.23
N CYS A 249 -13.67 -5.79 -6.19
CA CYS A 249 -12.93 -4.53 -6.27
C CYS A 249 -11.66 -4.62 -7.12
N ILE A 250 -11.08 -5.81 -7.35
CA ILE A 250 -9.81 -5.97 -8.07
C ILE A 250 -9.82 -5.33 -9.45
N PRO A 251 -10.81 -5.56 -10.32
CA PRO A 251 -10.85 -4.88 -11.62
C PRO A 251 -10.87 -3.35 -11.49
N LEU A 252 -11.61 -2.82 -10.52
CA LEU A 252 -11.66 -1.38 -10.26
C LEU A 252 -10.31 -0.83 -9.79
N MET A 253 -9.63 -1.55 -8.91
CA MET A 253 -8.29 -1.19 -8.43
C MET A 253 -7.26 -1.25 -9.56
N VAL A 254 -7.31 -2.28 -10.42
CA VAL A 254 -6.48 -2.40 -11.63
C VAL A 254 -6.71 -1.23 -12.57
N TRP A 255 -7.96 -0.88 -12.83
CA TRP A 255 -8.34 0.26 -13.67
C TRP A 255 -7.80 1.58 -13.10
N SER A 256 -7.98 1.80 -11.81
CA SER A 256 -7.45 2.97 -11.11
C SER A 256 -5.92 3.03 -11.21
N ARG A 257 -5.23 1.89 -11.05
CA ARG A 257 -3.78 1.81 -11.17
C ARG A 257 -3.30 2.16 -12.57
N ILE A 258 -3.99 1.67 -13.61
CA ILE A 258 -3.70 2.01 -15.01
C ILE A 258 -3.78 3.53 -15.21
N ASN A 259 -4.88 4.17 -14.76
CA ASN A 259 -5.03 5.63 -14.87
C ASN A 259 -3.94 6.39 -14.11
N ILE A 260 -3.52 5.89 -12.93
CA ILE A 260 -2.43 6.47 -12.15
C ILE A 260 -1.08 6.37 -12.88
N ILE A 261 -0.78 5.21 -13.47
CA ILE A 261 0.46 5.00 -14.25
C ILE A 261 0.52 5.96 -15.43
N PHE A 262 -0.56 6.07 -16.19
CA PHE A 262 -0.64 7.01 -17.31
C PHE A 262 -0.50 8.46 -16.85
N SER A 263 -1.19 8.85 -15.79
CA SER A 263 -1.12 10.21 -15.26
C SER A 263 0.29 10.58 -14.82
N ARG A 264 1.00 9.65 -14.18
CA ARG A 264 2.41 9.84 -13.76
C ARG A 264 3.35 9.92 -14.95
N ALA A 265 3.22 9.01 -15.93
CA ALA A 265 4.08 9.00 -17.12
C ALA A 265 3.93 10.27 -17.96
N LEU A 266 2.73 10.86 -17.98
CA LEU A 266 2.42 12.09 -18.70
C LEU A 266 2.55 13.38 -17.84
N ASN A 267 3.10 13.28 -16.63
CA ASN A 267 3.31 14.41 -15.69
C ASN A 267 2.03 15.12 -15.20
N PHE A 268 0.90 14.42 -15.12
CA PHE A 268 -0.38 14.95 -14.61
C PHE A 268 -0.57 14.79 -13.09
N GLU A 269 0.51 14.71 -12.32
CA GLU A 269 0.49 14.38 -10.88
C GLU A 269 -0.36 15.31 -10.01
N ILE A 270 -0.43 16.61 -10.33
CA ILE A 270 -1.18 17.57 -9.50
C ILE A 270 -2.68 17.27 -9.50
N ASN A 271 -3.23 16.94 -10.67
CA ASN A 271 -4.65 16.61 -10.78
C ASN A 271 -4.95 15.27 -10.09
N LEU A 272 -4.03 14.31 -10.22
CA LEU A 272 -4.14 13.01 -9.58
C LEU A 272 -4.20 13.13 -8.05
N THR A 273 -3.31 13.90 -7.43
CA THR A 273 -3.28 14.08 -5.98
C THR A 273 -4.58 14.66 -5.45
N LYS A 274 -5.12 15.71 -6.10
CA LYS A 274 -6.41 16.30 -5.73
C LYS A 274 -7.55 15.29 -5.85
N THR A 275 -7.54 14.49 -6.91
CA THR A 275 -8.53 13.45 -7.17
C THR A 275 -8.50 12.37 -6.08
N ILE A 276 -7.31 11.93 -5.66
CA ILE A 276 -7.14 10.93 -4.62
C ILE A 276 -7.61 11.47 -3.26
N ILE A 277 -7.27 12.71 -2.89
CA ILE A 277 -7.73 13.34 -1.65
C ILE A 277 -9.25 13.46 -1.63
N PHE A 278 -9.85 13.92 -2.72
CA PHE A 278 -11.30 14.04 -2.82
C PHE A 278 -11.98 12.66 -2.77
N GLY A 279 -11.39 11.66 -3.42
CA GLY A 279 -11.84 10.26 -3.33
C GLY A 279 -11.80 9.73 -1.91
N ALA A 280 -10.73 10.01 -1.15
CA ALA A 280 -10.62 9.65 0.26
C ALA A 280 -11.76 10.26 1.09
N ILE A 281 -11.96 11.57 1.00
CA ILE A 281 -13.01 12.28 1.75
C ILE A 281 -14.40 11.72 1.44
N LEU A 282 -14.70 11.48 0.16
CA LEU A 282 -15.97 10.87 -0.27
C LEU A 282 -16.13 9.45 0.28
N SER A 283 -15.07 8.64 0.24
CA SER A 283 -15.10 7.27 0.76
C SER A 283 -15.47 7.24 2.24
N TYR A 284 -14.95 8.19 3.03
CA TYR A 284 -15.33 8.31 4.45
C TYR A 284 -16.78 8.76 4.64
N GLY A 285 -17.24 9.74 3.87
CA GLY A 285 -18.63 10.16 3.91
C GLY A 285 -19.60 9.01 3.61
N ILE A 286 -19.29 8.22 2.59
CA ILE A 286 -20.06 7.03 2.20
C ILE A 286 -20.02 5.97 3.33
N TYR A 287 -18.86 5.77 3.95
CA TYR A 287 -18.71 4.83 5.04
C TYR A 287 -19.64 5.17 6.22
N PHE A 288 -19.68 6.43 6.64
CA PHE A 288 -20.58 6.88 7.71
C PHE A 288 -22.06 6.74 7.32
N ILE A 289 -22.42 7.04 6.08
CA ILE A 289 -23.78 6.90 5.57
C ILE A 289 -24.21 5.44 5.55
N THR A 290 -23.37 4.54 5.02
CA THR A 290 -23.69 3.11 4.94
C THR A 290 -23.78 2.47 6.31
N HIS A 291 -22.98 2.91 7.28
CA HIS A 291 -23.07 2.46 8.66
C HIS A 291 -24.40 2.88 9.31
N ALA A 292 -24.89 4.08 9.03
CA ALA A 292 -26.17 4.57 9.53
C ALA A 292 -27.38 3.80 8.96
N ILE A 293 -27.25 3.20 7.77
CA ILE A 293 -28.32 2.43 7.10
C ILE A 293 -28.42 0.97 7.60
N GLY A 294 -27.41 0.43 8.26
CA GLY A 294 -27.51 -0.83 9.02
C GLY A 294 -27.33 -2.15 8.24
N ASN A 295 -27.00 -2.15 6.94
CA ASN A 295 -26.83 -3.37 6.13
C ASN A 295 -25.37 -3.63 5.79
N ASN A 296 -24.73 -4.55 6.52
CA ASN A 296 -23.36 -5.06 6.28
C ASN A 296 -22.42 -3.98 5.68
N PRO A 297 -22.28 -2.84 6.37
CA PRO A 297 -21.82 -1.59 5.74
C PRO A 297 -20.35 -1.65 5.34
N ALA A 298 -19.58 -2.57 5.95
CA ALA A 298 -18.15 -2.63 5.73
C ALA A 298 -17.76 -3.05 4.29
N VAL A 299 -18.33 -4.13 3.79
CA VAL A 299 -18.05 -4.62 2.42
C VAL A 299 -18.59 -3.65 1.39
N PHE A 300 -19.81 -3.16 1.61
CA PHE A 300 -20.46 -2.22 0.71
C PHE A 300 -19.69 -0.90 0.60
N SER A 301 -19.19 -0.37 1.73
CA SER A 301 -18.39 0.85 1.74
C SER A 301 -17.06 0.69 0.98
N ILE A 302 -16.38 -0.47 1.12
CA ILE A 302 -15.16 -0.77 0.38
C ILE A 302 -15.44 -0.78 -1.13
N ILE A 303 -16.51 -1.47 -1.57
CA ILE A 303 -16.87 -1.54 -2.99
C ILE A 303 -17.17 -0.15 -3.55
N ILE A 304 -18.02 0.63 -2.88
CA ILE A 304 -18.38 1.98 -3.34
C ILE A 304 -17.13 2.89 -3.37
N SER A 305 -16.27 2.80 -2.37
CA SER A 305 -15.02 3.57 -2.34
C SER A 305 -14.16 3.27 -3.57
N GLN A 306 -14.02 2.00 -3.95
CA GLN A 306 -13.25 1.63 -5.13
C GLN A 306 -13.93 2.07 -6.45
N VAL A 307 -15.24 2.00 -6.55
CA VAL A 307 -15.99 2.55 -7.69
C VAL A 307 -15.74 4.06 -7.82
N MET A 308 -15.83 4.80 -6.73
CA MET A 308 -15.59 6.24 -6.72
C MET A 308 -14.15 6.59 -7.10
N ILE A 309 -13.15 5.87 -6.57
CA ILE A 309 -11.75 6.07 -6.92
C ILE A 309 -11.52 5.79 -8.42
N ALA A 310 -12.11 4.71 -8.95
CA ALA A 310 -12.01 4.38 -10.36
C ALA A 310 -12.65 5.45 -11.25
N ALA A 311 -13.81 5.95 -10.88
CA ALA A 311 -14.50 7.02 -11.61
C ALA A 311 -13.71 8.34 -11.59
N LEU A 312 -13.22 8.75 -10.41
CA LEU A 312 -12.46 9.98 -10.24
C LEU A 312 -11.10 9.93 -10.94
N THR A 313 -10.39 8.81 -10.89
CA THR A 313 -9.12 8.66 -11.62
C THR A 313 -9.35 8.69 -13.12
N THR A 314 -10.46 8.11 -13.62
CA THR A 314 -10.84 8.16 -15.04
C THR A 314 -11.16 9.60 -15.47
N TYR A 315 -11.93 10.32 -14.66
CA TYR A 315 -12.26 11.73 -14.92
C TYR A 315 -11.01 12.60 -14.95
N SER A 316 -10.15 12.45 -13.96
CA SER A 316 -8.88 13.18 -13.89
C SER A 316 -7.99 12.92 -15.09
N PHE A 317 -7.90 11.65 -15.50
CA PHE A 317 -7.12 11.25 -16.67
C PHE A 317 -7.68 11.87 -17.96
N ARG A 318 -8.99 11.78 -18.21
CA ARG A 318 -9.61 12.36 -19.40
C ARG A 318 -9.39 13.86 -19.49
N LYS A 319 -9.69 14.59 -18.41
CA LYS A 319 -9.50 16.05 -18.36
C LYS A 319 -8.06 16.50 -18.61
N SER A 320 -7.09 15.65 -18.37
CA SER A 320 -5.68 15.98 -18.54
C SER A 320 -5.13 15.55 -19.90
N TYR A 321 -5.82 14.61 -20.57
CA TYR A 321 -5.39 14.04 -21.85
C TYR A 321 -6.02 14.77 -23.04
N ASP A 322 -7.24 15.28 -22.90
CA ASP A 322 -7.93 16.16 -23.86
C ASP A 322 -7.40 17.60 -23.76
#